data_489dceb511ea4d4e80d8fa80acd92fb5
#
_entry.id   489dceb511ea4d4e80d8fa80acd92fb5
#
_cell.length_a   1.000
_cell.length_b   1.000
_cell.length_c   1.000
_cell.angle_alpha   90.00
_cell.angle_beta   90.00
_cell.angle_gamma   90.00
#
_symmetry.space_group_name_H-M   'P 1'
#
loop_
_entity.id
_entity.type
_entity.pdbx_description
1 polymer ?
#
loop_
_entity_poly.entity_id
_entity_poly.type
_entity_poly.pdbx_seq_one_letter_code
_entity_poly.pdbx_strand_id
1 'polypeptide(L)'
;MSAELMSIKKIKPNPKNPRFIKDYKYKELLESLRTSFWMMEARPIVVDKNMVVLGGNQRLRACQELKYKEAWVEDGSKWTQKQQDEFIIKDNTHYGEWDHDMLANEWDQKDLQAWGVTGFPFEEDVLEAEEDNYEEPENIKIDVVLGDLIEIGEHRLLCGDSTDSEQVAKLMNGEKADMVFTDPPYGISYDSKDSKHDIILNDDTFLLEWMPQILEHSKGFIFMWTSYQVVGKWIELTKEYFGDITNMIIWSKGGGGLGDLYKRFSTDFEIALVWNRGETLKGKRIGSVWDIKKDFGGSYMHPTQKPIKLMSEGIVNCSLKNNKILDLFLGSGSTMVAAHQLRRKCYGMELDPKYCQVIIDRMIKLDKTLHIKINSKKYEQIQ
;
A
#
# COMPACT_ATOMS: atom_id res chain seq x y z
N MET A 1 -10.06 -42.86 12.20
CA MET A 1 -10.56 -42.19 13.42
C MET A 1 -12.06 -42.20 13.31
N SER A 2 -12.80 -42.56 14.32
CA SER A 2 -14.27 -42.59 14.29
C SER A 2 -14.78 -41.52 15.23
N ALA A 3 -15.72 -40.70 14.74
CA ALA A 3 -16.38 -39.69 15.55
C ALA A 3 -17.25 -40.38 16.63
N GLU A 4 -17.29 -39.80 17.82
CA GLU A 4 -18.07 -40.29 18.96
C GLU A 4 -19.01 -39.18 19.46
N LEU A 5 -20.20 -39.58 19.95
CA LEU A 5 -21.11 -38.67 20.65
C LEU A 5 -20.57 -38.30 22.03
N MET A 6 -20.37 -37.00 22.24
CA MET A 6 -19.79 -36.46 23.46
C MET A 6 -20.61 -35.30 24.03
N SER A 7 -20.67 -35.20 25.36
CA SER A 7 -21.38 -34.11 26.02
C SER A 7 -20.72 -32.77 25.69
N ILE A 8 -21.53 -31.81 25.15
CA ILE A 8 -21.12 -30.44 24.78
C ILE A 8 -20.48 -29.69 25.97
N LYS A 9 -20.88 -30.00 27.20
CA LYS A 9 -20.29 -29.40 28.42
C LYS A 9 -18.81 -29.66 28.59
N LYS A 10 -18.27 -30.72 27.98
CA LYS A 10 -16.84 -31.09 28.05
C LYS A 10 -16.02 -30.37 27.00
N ILE A 11 -16.65 -29.82 25.94
CA ILE A 11 -15.98 -29.22 24.79
C ILE A 11 -15.77 -27.74 25.06
N LYS A 12 -14.54 -27.26 24.84
CA LYS A 12 -14.15 -25.86 25.04
C LYS A 12 -13.96 -25.17 23.70
N PRO A 13 -14.54 -24.01 23.48
CA PRO A 13 -14.27 -23.25 22.26
C PRO A 13 -12.80 -22.84 22.20
N ASN A 14 -12.24 -22.75 21.00
CA ASN A 14 -10.89 -22.26 20.78
C ASN A 14 -10.93 -20.74 20.60
N PRO A 15 -10.42 -19.93 21.55
CA PRO A 15 -10.39 -18.49 21.44
C PRO A 15 -9.39 -17.98 20.39
N LYS A 16 -8.43 -18.84 19.98
CA LYS A 16 -7.39 -18.54 18.97
C LYS A 16 -7.81 -18.93 17.55
N ASN A 17 -9.07 -19.30 17.31
CA ASN A 17 -9.53 -19.62 15.97
C ASN A 17 -9.70 -18.32 15.17
N PRO A 18 -8.93 -18.08 14.09
CA PRO A 18 -8.87 -16.82 13.36
C PRO A 18 -10.05 -16.62 12.40
N ARG A 19 -11.14 -17.35 12.60
CA ARG A 19 -12.31 -17.31 11.72
C ARG A 19 -13.56 -16.79 12.42
N PHE A 20 -14.22 -15.84 11.75
CA PHE A 20 -15.57 -15.43 12.11
C PHE A 20 -16.56 -15.77 10.98
N ILE A 21 -17.83 -15.83 11.33
CA ILE A 21 -18.93 -16.12 10.40
C ILE A 21 -19.90 -14.94 10.36
N LYS A 22 -20.34 -14.53 9.17
CA LYS A 22 -21.35 -13.48 9.01
C LYS A 22 -22.71 -13.96 9.53
N ASP A 23 -23.50 -13.05 10.09
CA ASP A 23 -24.78 -13.36 10.75
C ASP A 23 -25.73 -14.17 9.88
N TYR A 24 -25.82 -13.87 8.59
CA TYR A 24 -26.71 -14.62 7.70
C TYR A 24 -26.26 -16.07 7.50
N LYS A 25 -24.93 -16.31 7.33
CA LYS A 25 -24.37 -17.68 7.23
C LYS A 25 -24.48 -18.44 8.55
N TYR A 26 -24.42 -17.75 9.67
CA TYR A 26 -24.62 -18.37 10.97
C TYR A 26 -26.07 -18.82 11.14
N LYS A 27 -27.05 -18.04 10.68
CA LYS A 27 -28.48 -18.44 10.66
C LYS A 27 -28.72 -19.67 9.78
N GLU A 28 -28.07 -19.75 8.62
CA GLU A 28 -28.11 -20.94 7.75
C GLU A 28 -27.54 -22.18 8.45
N LEU A 29 -26.41 -22.01 9.19
CA LEU A 29 -25.82 -23.09 9.98
C LEU A 29 -26.77 -23.56 11.09
N LEU A 30 -27.43 -22.67 11.82
CA LEU A 30 -28.44 -23.00 12.84
C LEU A 30 -29.57 -23.83 12.24
N GLU A 31 -30.11 -23.40 11.11
CA GLU A 31 -31.21 -24.11 10.44
C GLU A 31 -30.78 -25.48 9.92
N SER A 32 -29.56 -25.57 9.32
CA SER A 32 -28.98 -26.83 8.91
C SER A 32 -28.80 -27.83 10.06
N LEU A 33 -28.33 -27.38 11.21
CA LEU A 33 -28.20 -28.24 12.38
C LEU A 33 -29.56 -28.63 12.96
N ARG A 34 -30.54 -27.75 12.90
CA ARG A 34 -31.89 -28.04 13.38
C ARG A 34 -32.60 -29.10 12.55
N THR A 35 -32.41 -29.06 11.22
CA THR A 35 -33.08 -30.00 10.29
C THR A 35 -32.26 -31.27 10.01
N SER A 36 -30.93 -31.22 10.12
CA SER A 36 -30.05 -32.27 9.67
C SER A 36 -28.88 -32.54 10.63
N PHE A 37 -29.16 -32.65 11.93
CA PHE A 37 -28.14 -32.90 12.97
C PHE A 37 -27.29 -34.15 12.70
N TRP A 38 -27.84 -35.18 12.05
CA TRP A 38 -27.14 -36.40 11.66
C TRP A 38 -25.88 -36.12 10.79
N MET A 39 -25.87 -35.02 10.04
CA MET A 39 -24.72 -34.64 9.22
C MET A 39 -23.48 -34.30 10.07
N MET A 40 -23.64 -34.04 11.36
CA MET A 40 -22.51 -33.80 12.26
C MET A 40 -21.63 -35.04 12.45
N GLU A 41 -22.14 -36.24 12.20
CA GLU A 41 -21.32 -37.48 12.20
C GLU A 41 -20.29 -37.45 11.07
N ALA A 42 -20.69 -36.98 9.88
CA ALA A 42 -19.80 -36.82 8.74
C ALA A 42 -18.88 -35.60 8.82
N ARG A 43 -19.23 -34.63 9.67
CA ARG A 43 -18.45 -33.40 9.92
C ARG A 43 -18.38 -33.11 11.41
N PRO A 44 -17.65 -33.93 12.19
CA PRO A 44 -17.58 -33.80 13.65
C PRO A 44 -16.82 -32.54 14.07
N ILE A 45 -16.97 -32.17 15.33
CA ILE A 45 -16.11 -31.21 16.01
C ILE A 45 -14.79 -31.90 16.33
N VAL A 46 -13.67 -31.36 15.87
CA VAL A 46 -12.36 -31.93 16.17
C VAL A 46 -11.78 -31.23 17.39
N VAL A 47 -11.25 -31.99 18.36
CA VAL A 47 -10.72 -31.44 19.61
C VAL A 47 -9.29 -31.95 19.89
N ASP A 48 -8.55 -31.16 20.68
CA ASP A 48 -7.24 -31.54 21.22
C ASP A 48 -7.39 -32.39 22.50
N LYS A 49 -6.26 -32.78 23.11
CA LYS A 49 -6.19 -33.52 24.38
C LYS A 49 -6.85 -32.81 25.57
N ASN A 50 -7.04 -31.48 25.50
CA ASN A 50 -7.65 -30.64 26.53
C ASN A 50 -9.13 -30.37 26.26
N MET A 51 -9.69 -31.00 25.22
CA MET A 51 -11.06 -30.77 24.72
C MET A 51 -11.26 -29.39 24.13
N VAL A 52 -10.20 -28.72 23.66
CA VAL A 52 -10.27 -27.46 22.95
C VAL A 52 -10.50 -27.73 21.46
N VAL A 53 -11.44 -27.02 20.87
CA VAL A 53 -11.82 -27.18 19.46
C VAL A 53 -10.68 -26.81 18.52
N LEU A 54 -10.26 -27.73 17.66
CA LEU A 54 -9.36 -27.51 16.54
C LEU A 54 -10.15 -27.15 15.26
N GLY A 55 -11.30 -27.79 15.05
CA GLY A 55 -12.22 -27.49 13.94
C GLY A 55 -13.68 -27.58 14.35
N GLY A 56 -14.53 -26.66 13.87
CA GLY A 56 -15.96 -26.64 14.16
C GLY A 56 -16.39 -25.73 15.31
N ASN A 57 -15.68 -24.66 15.65
CA ASN A 57 -16.07 -23.67 16.66
C ASN A 57 -17.48 -23.13 16.45
N GLN A 58 -17.88 -22.81 15.22
CA GLN A 58 -19.20 -22.30 14.93
C GLN A 58 -20.29 -23.38 15.09
N ARG A 59 -19.95 -24.64 14.80
CA ARG A 59 -20.84 -25.79 15.06
C ARG A 59 -21.05 -26.00 16.55
N LEU A 60 -19.99 -25.90 17.37
CA LEU A 60 -20.13 -25.93 18.82
C LEU A 60 -21.04 -24.80 19.34
N ARG A 61 -20.79 -23.59 18.90
CA ARG A 61 -21.61 -22.43 19.27
C ARG A 61 -23.09 -22.64 18.88
N ALA A 62 -23.34 -23.10 17.68
CA ALA A 62 -24.70 -23.39 17.20
C ALA A 62 -25.38 -24.52 17.99
N CYS A 63 -24.65 -25.59 18.33
CA CYS A 63 -25.17 -26.65 19.19
C CYS A 63 -25.52 -26.15 20.60
N GLN A 64 -24.71 -25.25 21.17
CA GLN A 64 -24.97 -24.64 22.47
C GLN A 64 -26.24 -23.76 22.42
N GLU A 65 -26.39 -22.95 21.38
CA GLU A 65 -27.58 -22.09 21.17
C GLU A 65 -28.85 -22.91 20.96
N LEU A 66 -28.77 -24.00 20.21
CA LEU A 66 -29.86 -24.95 19.99
C LEU A 66 -30.13 -25.89 21.20
N LYS A 67 -29.35 -25.75 22.29
CA LYS A 67 -29.44 -26.53 23.52
C LYS A 67 -29.33 -28.04 23.35
N TYR A 68 -28.55 -28.49 22.36
CA TYR A 68 -28.15 -29.88 22.25
C TYR A 68 -27.35 -30.31 23.47
N LYS A 69 -27.51 -31.59 23.90
CA LYS A 69 -26.75 -32.12 25.03
C LYS A 69 -25.43 -32.72 24.62
N GLU A 70 -25.36 -33.24 23.41
CA GLU A 70 -24.22 -33.97 22.84
C GLU A 70 -23.94 -33.49 21.43
N ALA A 71 -22.70 -33.68 20.98
CA ALA A 71 -22.27 -33.43 19.62
C ALA A 71 -21.30 -34.52 19.19
N TRP A 72 -21.19 -34.75 17.88
CA TRP A 72 -20.19 -35.64 17.32
C TRP A 72 -18.80 -34.99 17.39
N VAL A 73 -17.85 -35.70 17.98
CA VAL A 73 -16.49 -35.24 18.25
C VAL A 73 -15.48 -36.27 17.73
N GLU A 74 -14.44 -35.76 17.10
CA GLU A 74 -13.28 -36.53 16.70
C GLU A 74 -12.04 -36.11 17.50
N ASP A 75 -11.25 -37.09 17.95
CA ASP A 75 -10.08 -36.90 18.81
C ASP A 75 -8.82 -36.62 17.97
N GLY A 76 -8.33 -35.36 18.00
CA GLY A 76 -7.06 -34.89 17.43
C GLY A 76 -5.90 -34.89 18.43
N SER A 77 -6.04 -35.50 19.61
CA SER A 77 -5.02 -35.47 20.70
C SER A 77 -3.66 -36.05 20.31
N LYS A 78 -3.63 -36.93 19.30
CA LYS A 78 -2.41 -37.57 18.78
C LYS A 78 -1.58 -36.70 17.86
N TRP A 79 -2.13 -35.57 17.41
CA TRP A 79 -1.43 -34.67 16.50
C TRP A 79 -0.41 -33.80 17.25
N THR A 80 0.71 -33.55 16.61
CA THR A 80 1.70 -32.59 17.11
C THR A 80 1.10 -31.18 17.07
N GLN A 81 1.66 -30.23 17.81
CA GLN A 81 1.18 -28.86 17.82
C GLN A 81 1.14 -28.29 16.39
N LYS A 82 2.19 -28.48 15.61
CA LYS A 82 2.24 -27.99 14.20
C LYS A 82 1.12 -28.61 13.33
N GLN A 83 0.79 -29.86 13.52
CA GLN A 83 -0.32 -30.51 12.80
C GLN A 83 -1.69 -29.96 13.24
N GLN A 84 -1.85 -29.66 14.54
CA GLN A 84 -3.07 -29.00 15.03
C GLN A 84 -3.24 -27.61 14.46
N ASP A 85 -2.16 -26.82 14.43
CA ASP A 85 -2.13 -25.50 13.86
C ASP A 85 -2.43 -25.52 12.35
N GLU A 86 -1.77 -26.41 11.62
CA GLU A 86 -2.03 -26.65 10.20
C GLU A 86 -3.50 -27.02 9.94
N PHE A 87 -4.08 -27.89 10.78
CA PHE A 87 -5.46 -28.30 10.66
C PHE A 87 -6.43 -27.12 10.86
N ILE A 88 -6.23 -26.30 11.91
CA ILE A 88 -7.05 -25.12 12.18
C ILE A 88 -7.08 -24.20 10.96
N ILE A 89 -5.95 -23.99 10.32
CA ILE A 89 -5.87 -23.11 9.14
C ILE A 89 -6.52 -23.79 7.92
N LYS A 90 -6.12 -25.03 7.58
CA LYS A 90 -6.61 -25.72 6.38
C LYS A 90 -8.11 -26.03 6.41
N ASP A 91 -8.68 -26.38 7.57
CA ASP A 91 -10.13 -26.60 7.72
C ASP A 91 -10.93 -25.31 7.45
N ASN A 92 -10.29 -24.18 7.65
CA ASN A 92 -10.92 -22.87 7.49
C ASN A 92 -10.67 -22.18 6.13
N THR A 93 -9.83 -22.71 5.22
CA THR A 93 -9.47 -22.03 3.96
C THR A 93 -10.65 -21.83 2.98
N HIS A 94 -11.70 -22.63 3.08
CA HIS A 94 -12.78 -22.65 2.09
C HIS A 94 -14.04 -21.87 2.49
N TYR A 95 -14.21 -21.45 3.77
CA TYR A 95 -15.44 -20.83 4.25
C TYR A 95 -15.19 -19.75 5.32
N GLY A 96 -15.77 -18.57 5.16
CA GLY A 96 -15.73 -17.45 6.11
C GLY A 96 -14.65 -16.42 5.79
N GLU A 97 -14.43 -15.47 6.69
CA GLU A 97 -13.41 -14.42 6.60
C GLU A 97 -12.33 -14.64 7.67
N TRP A 98 -11.10 -14.20 7.34
CA TRP A 98 -9.97 -14.28 8.25
C TRP A 98 -9.96 -13.11 9.22
N ASP A 99 -9.66 -13.38 10.48
CA ASP A 99 -9.22 -12.36 11.42
C ASP A 99 -7.71 -12.16 11.19
N HIS A 100 -7.38 -11.12 10.43
CA HIS A 100 -6.01 -10.85 10.01
C HIS A 100 -5.12 -10.43 11.18
N ASP A 101 -5.67 -9.74 12.18
CA ASP A 101 -4.93 -9.34 13.37
C ASP A 101 -4.55 -10.58 14.20
N MET A 102 -5.46 -11.52 14.34
CA MET A 102 -5.18 -12.78 15.03
C MET A 102 -4.16 -13.63 14.26
N LEU A 103 -4.29 -13.76 12.93
CA LEU A 103 -3.32 -14.48 12.11
C LEU A 103 -1.91 -13.89 12.25
N ALA A 104 -1.80 -12.54 12.22
CA ALA A 104 -0.52 -11.85 12.33
C ALA A 104 0.17 -12.05 13.69
N ASN A 105 -0.60 -12.16 14.78
CA ASN A 105 -0.06 -12.17 16.13
C ASN A 105 0.17 -13.59 16.69
N GLU A 106 -0.57 -14.59 16.23
CA GLU A 106 -0.59 -15.91 16.83
C GLU A 106 0.04 -17.02 15.95
N TRP A 107 0.37 -16.72 14.67
CA TRP A 107 0.74 -17.72 13.68
C TRP A 107 2.01 -17.34 12.92
N ASP A 108 2.85 -18.33 12.59
CA ASP A 108 4.01 -18.13 11.73
C ASP A 108 3.57 -17.89 10.27
N GLN A 109 4.03 -16.80 9.68
CA GLN A 109 3.60 -16.37 8.36
C GLN A 109 4.03 -17.32 7.23
N LYS A 110 5.22 -17.96 7.36
CA LYS A 110 5.70 -18.94 6.37
C LYS A 110 4.82 -20.19 6.38
N ASP A 111 4.41 -20.62 7.58
CA ASP A 111 3.49 -21.74 7.75
C ASP A 111 2.10 -21.38 7.19
N LEU A 112 1.57 -20.18 7.45
CA LEU A 112 0.30 -19.70 6.87
C LEU A 112 0.33 -19.71 5.34
N GLN A 113 1.41 -19.24 4.75
CA GLN A 113 1.61 -19.24 3.30
C GLN A 113 1.69 -20.65 2.74
N ALA A 114 2.45 -21.53 3.39
CA ALA A 114 2.58 -22.94 3.00
C ALA A 114 1.25 -23.71 3.13
N TRP A 115 0.37 -23.30 4.04
CA TRP A 115 -0.96 -23.90 4.25
C TRP A 115 -2.06 -23.31 3.38
N GLY A 116 -1.73 -22.34 2.50
CA GLY A 116 -2.62 -21.82 1.47
C GLY A 116 -3.60 -20.74 1.95
N VAL A 117 -3.27 -19.98 2.99
CA VAL A 117 -4.05 -18.80 3.38
C VAL A 117 -3.94 -17.74 2.27
N THR A 118 -5.07 -17.28 1.77
CA THR A 118 -5.14 -16.23 0.75
C THR A 118 -5.76 -14.95 1.32
N GLY A 119 -5.38 -13.79 0.76
CA GLY A 119 -5.89 -12.50 1.22
C GLY A 119 -5.29 -12.01 2.54
N PHE A 120 -4.32 -12.72 3.09
CA PHE A 120 -3.52 -12.29 4.22
C PHE A 120 -2.30 -11.53 3.69
N PRO A 121 -1.97 -10.34 4.24
CA PRO A 121 -0.76 -9.62 3.88
C PRO A 121 0.45 -10.33 4.53
N PHE A 122 0.96 -11.37 3.86
CA PHE A 122 2.20 -12.00 4.32
C PHE A 122 3.32 -10.95 4.31
N GLU A 123 4.16 -10.96 5.33
CA GLU A 123 5.45 -10.30 5.24
C GLU A 123 6.24 -11.02 4.12
N GLU A 124 6.08 -10.53 2.91
CA GLU A 124 7.15 -10.74 1.93
C GLU A 124 8.40 -10.07 2.54
N ASP A 125 9.61 -10.56 2.22
CA ASP A 125 10.85 -9.87 2.61
C ASP A 125 10.58 -8.38 2.52
N VAL A 126 10.47 -7.70 3.67
CA VAL A 126 10.14 -6.27 3.71
C VAL A 126 11.31 -5.60 3.04
N LEU A 127 11.16 -5.37 1.74
CA LEU A 127 12.13 -4.58 1.01
C LEU A 127 12.01 -3.18 1.59
N GLU A 128 13.03 -2.74 2.26
CA GLU A 128 13.16 -1.34 2.68
C GLU A 128 13.80 -0.57 1.54
N ALA A 129 13.23 0.58 1.23
CA ALA A 129 13.86 1.50 0.31
C ALA A 129 14.77 2.45 1.10
N GLU A 130 15.99 2.59 0.64
CA GLU A 130 17.02 3.42 1.25
C GLU A 130 17.30 4.67 0.38
N GLU A 131 17.78 5.73 1.01
CA GLU A 131 18.22 6.92 0.28
C GLU A 131 19.37 6.56 -0.67
N ASP A 132 19.30 7.02 -1.91
CA ASP A 132 20.22 6.62 -2.98
C ASP A 132 21.49 7.47 -3.08
N ASN A 133 21.62 8.51 -2.27
CA ASN A 133 22.76 9.44 -2.23
C ASN A 133 23.16 9.95 -3.63
N TYR A 134 22.18 10.16 -4.50
CA TYR A 134 22.43 10.73 -5.82
C TYR A 134 22.63 12.24 -5.68
N GLU A 135 23.72 12.76 -6.26
CA GLU A 135 24.01 14.19 -6.35
C GLU A 135 23.87 14.62 -7.81
N GLU A 136 23.11 15.70 -8.03
CA GLU A 136 22.96 16.28 -9.37
C GLU A 136 24.28 16.91 -9.81
N PRO A 137 24.80 16.55 -11.00
CA PRO A 137 25.98 17.21 -11.57
C PRO A 137 25.71 18.71 -11.85
N GLU A 138 26.70 19.57 -11.66
CA GLU A 138 26.59 21.01 -11.96
C GLU A 138 26.21 21.28 -13.43
N ASN A 139 26.64 20.39 -14.34
CA ASN A 139 26.32 20.47 -15.76
C ASN A 139 25.69 19.15 -16.23
N ILE A 140 24.39 19.15 -16.42
CA ILE A 140 23.65 18.03 -16.99
C ILE A 140 23.49 18.24 -18.49
N LYS A 141 23.90 17.23 -19.28
CA LYS A 141 23.55 17.17 -20.68
C LYS A 141 22.11 16.67 -20.80
N ILE A 142 21.24 17.47 -21.34
CA ILE A 142 19.81 17.14 -21.50
C ILE A 142 19.61 16.58 -22.89
N ASP A 143 19.28 15.29 -22.96
CA ASP A 143 18.96 14.58 -24.21
C ASP A 143 17.45 14.39 -24.40
N VAL A 144 16.64 14.72 -23.38
CA VAL A 144 15.18 14.56 -23.33
C VAL A 144 14.50 15.84 -23.81
N VAL A 145 13.39 15.70 -24.55
CA VAL A 145 12.52 16.80 -24.96
C VAL A 145 11.06 16.54 -24.59
N LEU A 146 10.24 17.59 -24.55
CA LEU A 146 8.81 17.46 -24.32
C LEU A 146 8.16 16.49 -25.31
N GLY A 147 7.31 15.61 -24.81
CA GLY A 147 6.64 14.54 -25.55
C GLY A 147 7.40 13.21 -25.57
N ASP A 148 8.64 13.14 -25.07
CA ASP A 148 9.40 11.90 -25.01
C ASP A 148 8.82 10.93 -23.99
N LEU A 149 8.63 9.69 -24.43
CA LEU A 149 8.32 8.56 -23.57
C LEU A 149 9.60 7.75 -23.32
N ILE A 150 9.98 7.68 -22.06
CA ILE A 150 11.17 7.01 -21.58
C ILE A 150 10.77 5.73 -20.87
N GLU A 151 11.26 4.59 -21.34
CA GLU A 151 11.14 3.29 -20.67
C GLU A 151 12.44 3.01 -19.91
N ILE A 152 12.36 2.84 -18.60
CA ILE A 152 13.49 2.59 -17.69
C ILE A 152 13.26 1.21 -17.04
N GLY A 153 13.80 0.16 -17.64
CA GLY A 153 13.43 -1.21 -17.28
C GLY A 153 11.91 -1.43 -17.42
N GLU A 154 11.22 -1.68 -16.30
CA GLU A 154 9.75 -1.82 -16.26
C GLU A 154 9.02 -0.52 -15.88
N HIS A 155 9.75 0.57 -15.63
CA HIS A 155 9.18 1.88 -15.34
C HIS A 155 8.92 2.65 -16.63
N ARG A 156 8.00 3.62 -16.55
CA ARG A 156 7.69 4.54 -17.65
C ARG A 156 7.73 5.97 -17.14
N LEU A 157 8.42 6.83 -17.86
CA LEU A 157 8.49 8.26 -17.61
C LEU A 157 8.07 8.99 -18.90
N LEU A 158 7.16 9.93 -18.78
CA LEU A 158 6.81 10.79 -19.91
C LEU A 158 7.20 12.22 -19.56
N CYS A 159 8.02 12.83 -20.41
CA CYS A 159 8.32 14.24 -20.33
C CYS A 159 7.15 15.02 -20.91
N GLY A 160 6.26 15.57 -20.05
CA GLY A 160 5.05 16.19 -20.56
C GLY A 160 4.12 16.76 -19.49
N ASP A 161 2.99 17.25 -19.95
CA ASP A 161 2.00 17.93 -19.13
C ASP A 161 0.95 16.95 -18.59
N SER A 162 0.85 16.85 -17.27
CA SER A 162 -0.11 16.00 -16.56
C SER A 162 -1.58 16.37 -16.74
N THR A 163 -1.87 17.55 -17.27
CA THR A 163 -3.22 18.02 -17.61
C THR A 163 -3.69 17.53 -18.99
N ASP A 164 -2.75 17.08 -19.84
CA ASP A 164 -3.03 16.56 -21.17
C ASP A 164 -3.41 15.06 -21.12
N SER A 165 -4.69 14.77 -21.38
CA SER A 165 -5.24 13.41 -21.33
C SER A 165 -4.59 12.45 -22.33
N GLU A 166 -4.18 12.93 -23.52
CA GLU A 166 -3.54 12.08 -24.53
C GLU A 166 -2.13 11.66 -24.07
N GLN A 167 -1.41 12.57 -23.42
CA GLN A 167 -0.10 12.28 -22.86
C GLN A 167 -0.18 11.30 -21.68
N VAL A 168 -1.16 11.47 -20.77
CA VAL A 168 -1.38 10.52 -19.68
C VAL A 168 -1.79 9.14 -20.22
N ALA A 169 -2.67 9.09 -21.23
CA ALA A 169 -3.03 7.83 -21.89
C ALA A 169 -1.83 7.16 -22.57
N LYS A 170 -0.93 7.93 -23.21
CA LYS A 170 0.35 7.45 -23.76
C LYS A 170 1.26 6.88 -22.69
N LEU A 171 1.40 7.54 -21.54
CA LEU A 171 2.14 7.02 -20.39
C LEU A 171 1.57 5.68 -19.94
N MET A 172 0.26 5.63 -19.73
CA MET A 172 -0.41 4.48 -19.14
C MET A 172 -0.56 3.29 -20.09
N ASN A 173 -0.58 3.53 -21.41
CA ASN A 173 -0.63 2.48 -22.45
C ASN A 173 -1.77 1.46 -22.23
N GLY A 174 -2.96 1.94 -21.85
CA GLY A 174 -4.13 1.09 -21.57
C GLY A 174 -4.13 0.40 -20.20
N GLU A 175 -3.10 0.59 -19.41
CA GLU A 175 -2.97 0.01 -18.07
C GLU A 175 -3.60 0.91 -17.01
N LYS A 176 -3.90 0.34 -15.83
CA LYS A 176 -4.31 1.10 -14.65
C LYS A 176 -3.30 0.94 -13.52
N ALA A 177 -2.99 2.05 -12.87
CA ALA A 177 -2.17 2.03 -11.67
C ALA A 177 -2.94 1.44 -10.47
N ASP A 178 -2.23 0.71 -9.62
CA ASP A 178 -2.78 0.09 -8.42
C ASP A 178 -2.87 1.09 -7.25
N MET A 179 -2.03 2.11 -7.26
CA MET A 179 -2.12 3.27 -6.37
C MET A 179 -1.54 4.51 -7.04
N VAL A 180 -1.88 5.66 -6.46
CA VAL A 180 -1.33 6.97 -6.82
C VAL A 180 -0.55 7.53 -5.64
N PHE A 181 0.63 8.07 -5.91
CA PHE A 181 1.44 8.75 -4.91
C PHE A 181 2.04 9.99 -5.56
N THR A 182 1.48 11.17 -5.29
CA THR A 182 1.75 12.35 -6.12
C THR A 182 1.88 13.63 -5.31
N ASP A 183 2.66 14.58 -5.82
CA ASP A 183 3.02 15.84 -5.18
C ASP A 183 2.81 17.02 -6.15
N PRO A 184 1.53 17.38 -6.43
CA PRO A 184 1.23 18.46 -7.39
C PRO A 184 1.70 19.82 -6.87
N PRO A 185 1.90 20.83 -7.74
CA PRO A 185 2.11 22.21 -7.32
C PRO A 185 0.99 22.68 -6.39
N TYR A 186 1.35 23.36 -5.29
CA TYR A 186 0.38 23.66 -4.22
C TYR A 186 -0.49 24.88 -4.48
N GLY A 187 -0.17 25.73 -5.46
CA GLY A 187 -0.85 26.99 -5.74
C GLY A 187 -0.52 28.10 -4.73
N ILE A 188 0.70 28.10 -4.19
CA ILE A 188 1.14 29.06 -3.16
C ILE A 188 2.16 30.09 -3.68
N SER A 189 2.52 30.04 -4.97
CA SER A 189 3.57 30.90 -5.57
C SER A 189 4.86 30.84 -4.77
N TYR A 190 5.41 29.62 -4.61
CA TYR A 190 6.59 29.41 -3.79
C TYR A 190 7.77 30.21 -4.33
N ASP A 191 8.11 31.29 -3.63
CA ASP A 191 9.29 32.12 -3.90
C ASP A 191 10.45 31.65 -3.01
N SER A 192 11.36 30.87 -3.61
CA SER A 192 12.62 30.56 -2.95
C SER A 192 13.47 31.82 -2.94
N LYS A 193 13.61 32.46 -1.78
CA LYS A 193 14.54 33.60 -1.59
C LYS A 193 16.00 33.21 -1.83
N ASP A 194 16.27 31.95 -2.12
CA ASP A 194 17.59 31.43 -2.39
C ASP A 194 17.73 31.21 -3.90
N SER A 195 18.57 32.02 -4.52
CA SER A 195 18.82 32.06 -5.99
C SER A 195 19.41 30.77 -6.59
N LYS A 196 19.49 29.70 -5.80
CA LYS A 196 20.03 28.39 -6.21
C LYS A 196 18.95 27.38 -6.63
N HIS A 197 17.67 27.68 -6.44
CA HIS A 197 16.59 26.73 -6.75
C HIS A 197 15.72 27.24 -7.87
N ASP A 198 15.38 26.37 -8.80
CA ASP A 198 14.50 26.66 -9.93
C ASP A 198 13.07 26.96 -9.42
N ILE A 199 12.35 27.80 -10.16
CA ILE A 199 10.95 28.14 -9.89
C ILE A 199 10.09 26.90 -10.15
N ILE A 200 9.18 26.58 -9.24
CA ILE A 200 8.20 25.52 -9.45
C ILE A 200 7.21 26.01 -10.50
N LEU A 201 7.16 25.34 -11.63
CA LEU A 201 6.25 25.67 -12.71
C LEU A 201 4.79 25.48 -12.26
N ASN A 202 3.91 26.44 -12.61
CA ASN A 202 2.47 26.44 -12.32
C ASN A 202 2.08 26.42 -10.83
N ASP A 203 2.96 26.87 -9.92
CA ASP A 203 2.64 26.95 -8.48
C ASP A 203 1.89 28.24 -8.09
N ASP A 204 1.35 28.99 -9.03
CA ASP A 204 0.55 30.21 -8.81
C ASP A 204 -0.97 29.96 -8.85
N THR A 205 -1.39 28.78 -9.30
CA THR A 205 -2.79 28.39 -9.46
C THR A 205 -3.05 26.96 -8.99
N PHE A 206 -4.30 26.67 -8.61
CA PHE A 206 -4.73 25.30 -8.33
C PHE A 206 -5.07 24.60 -9.64
N LEU A 207 -4.16 23.79 -10.16
CA LEU A 207 -4.42 22.94 -11.31
C LEU A 207 -5.31 21.76 -10.90
N LEU A 208 -6.41 21.55 -11.61
CA LEU A 208 -7.37 20.46 -11.30
C LEU A 208 -7.50 19.45 -12.45
N GLU A 209 -7.05 19.81 -13.63
CA GLU A 209 -7.23 19.07 -14.89
C GLU A 209 -6.54 17.69 -14.88
N TRP A 210 -5.56 17.48 -14.00
CA TRP A 210 -4.91 16.19 -13.80
C TRP A 210 -5.77 15.19 -12.98
N MET A 211 -6.75 15.65 -12.20
CA MET A 211 -7.56 14.79 -11.32
C MET A 211 -8.44 13.80 -12.09
N PRO A 212 -9.14 14.19 -13.18
CA PRO A 212 -9.84 13.23 -14.03
C PRO A 212 -8.92 12.13 -14.55
N GLN A 213 -7.66 12.44 -14.86
CA GLN A 213 -6.69 11.46 -15.34
C GLN A 213 -6.36 10.40 -14.27
N ILE A 214 -6.24 10.82 -13.01
CA ILE A 214 -6.06 9.88 -11.90
C ILE A 214 -7.26 8.94 -11.77
N LEU A 215 -8.49 9.48 -11.86
CA LEU A 215 -9.71 8.67 -11.76
C LEU A 215 -9.81 7.64 -12.88
N GLU A 216 -9.46 8.03 -14.08
CA GLU A 216 -9.52 7.17 -15.26
C GLU A 216 -8.43 6.09 -15.24
N HIS A 217 -7.21 6.46 -14.85
CA HIS A 217 -6.02 5.61 -15.02
C HIS A 217 -5.54 4.92 -13.73
N SER A 218 -6.29 5.02 -12.64
CA SER A 218 -5.90 4.36 -11.40
C SER A 218 -7.07 3.65 -10.69
N LYS A 219 -6.72 2.82 -9.72
CA LYS A 219 -7.58 2.20 -8.71
C LYS A 219 -6.85 2.26 -7.37
N GLY A 220 -7.54 1.92 -6.27
CA GLY A 220 -6.91 1.81 -4.96
C GLY A 220 -6.67 3.13 -4.25
N PHE A 221 -5.55 3.23 -3.57
CA PHE A 221 -5.22 4.39 -2.74
C PHE A 221 -4.68 5.55 -3.58
N ILE A 222 -5.07 6.78 -3.22
CA ILE A 222 -4.54 8.02 -3.77
C ILE A 222 -3.92 8.79 -2.60
N PHE A 223 -2.62 9.09 -2.69
CA PHE A 223 -1.90 10.00 -1.80
C PHE A 223 -1.57 11.27 -2.57
N MET A 224 -2.00 12.41 -2.04
CA MET A 224 -1.70 13.74 -2.59
C MET A 224 -1.06 14.60 -1.50
N TRP A 225 0.19 14.96 -1.69
CA TRP A 225 0.91 15.84 -0.79
C TRP A 225 0.44 17.29 -0.93
N THR A 226 0.48 18.03 0.16
CA THR A 226 0.13 19.45 0.20
C THR A 226 0.68 20.15 1.43
N SER A 227 0.67 21.48 1.38
CA SER A 227 1.02 22.34 2.50
C SER A 227 -0.16 22.57 3.45
N TYR A 228 0.12 22.70 4.75
CA TYR A 228 -0.88 23.08 5.75
C TYR A 228 -1.58 24.42 5.43
N GLN A 229 -0.92 25.31 4.67
CA GLN A 229 -1.46 26.63 4.32
C GLN A 229 -2.67 26.54 3.39
N VAL A 230 -2.72 25.51 2.55
CA VAL A 230 -3.73 25.35 1.51
C VAL A 230 -4.52 24.05 1.62
N VAL A 231 -4.25 23.22 2.62
CA VAL A 231 -4.90 21.91 2.80
C VAL A 231 -6.43 22.01 2.83
N GLY A 232 -6.98 23.01 3.49
CA GLY A 232 -8.44 23.24 3.53
C GLY A 232 -9.02 23.51 2.14
N LYS A 233 -8.31 24.27 1.31
CA LYS A 233 -8.72 24.52 -0.09
C LYS A 233 -8.63 23.27 -0.95
N TRP A 234 -7.57 22.48 -0.80
CA TRP A 234 -7.44 21.21 -1.51
C TRP A 234 -8.53 20.21 -1.12
N ILE A 235 -8.90 20.11 0.16
CA ILE A 235 -10.02 19.24 0.60
C ILE A 235 -11.31 19.65 -0.09
N GLU A 236 -11.60 20.96 -0.21
CA GLU A 236 -12.78 21.47 -0.89
C GLU A 236 -12.75 21.13 -2.39
N LEU A 237 -11.64 21.44 -3.08
CA LEU A 237 -11.50 21.26 -4.53
C LEU A 237 -11.50 19.78 -4.95
N THR A 238 -10.86 18.92 -4.18
CA THR A 238 -10.75 17.48 -4.50
C THR A 238 -12.02 16.70 -4.22
N LYS A 239 -12.94 17.26 -3.42
CA LYS A 239 -14.18 16.57 -3.02
C LYS A 239 -15.06 16.20 -4.21
N GLU A 240 -15.11 17.04 -5.22
CA GLU A 240 -15.90 16.76 -6.43
C GLU A 240 -15.36 15.56 -7.22
N TYR A 241 -14.04 15.36 -7.21
CA TYR A 241 -13.36 14.29 -7.95
C TYR A 241 -13.23 13.00 -7.16
N PHE A 242 -12.75 13.08 -5.92
CA PHE A 242 -12.37 11.90 -5.11
C PHE A 242 -13.30 11.62 -3.94
N GLY A 243 -14.28 12.49 -3.67
CA GLY A 243 -15.15 12.40 -2.51
C GLY A 243 -14.47 12.86 -1.22
N ASP A 244 -14.99 12.42 -0.08
CA ASP A 244 -14.42 12.75 1.22
C ASP A 244 -13.07 12.01 1.43
N ILE A 245 -12.11 12.69 2.07
CA ILE A 245 -10.82 12.07 2.42
C ILE A 245 -11.04 10.90 3.37
N THR A 246 -10.33 9.81 3.13
CA THR A 246 -10.35 8.63 4.00
C THR A 246 -9.41 8.81 5.19
N ASN A 247 -8.28 9.46 4.96
CA ASN A 247 -7.26 9.71 5.98
C ASN A 247 -6.44 10.95 5.65
N MET A 248 -5.70 11.44 6.66
CA MET A 248 -4.70 12.49 6.53
C MET A 248 -3.41 11.98 7.16
N ILE A 249 -2.33 11.96 6.40
CA ILE A 249 -1.01 11.60 6.89
C ILE A 249 -0.24 12.88 7.23
N ILE A 250 0.37 12.91 8.38
CA ILE A 250 1.27 13.98 8.81
C ILE A 250 2.69 13.46 8.76
N TRP A 251 3.49 13.98 7.85
CA TRP A 251 4.92 13.71 7.84
C TRP A 251 5.64 14.67 8.77
N SER A 252 6.17 14.16 9.89
CA SER A 252 7.04 14.90 10.82
C SER A 252 8.47 14.85 10.29
N LYS A 253 9.06 16.02 10.02
CA LYS A 253 10.40 16.17 9.42
C LYS A 253 11.53 16.08 10.44
N GLY A 254 11.19 16.03 11.74
CA GLY A 254 12.18 15.99 12.84
C GLY A 254 12.92 17.30 13.12
N GLY A 255 12.51 18.40 12.46
CA GLY A 255 13.02 19.75 12.67
C GLY A 255 12.38 20.73 11.71
N GLY A 256 12.20 21.97 12.14
CA GLY A 256 11.58 23.03 11.35
C GLY A 256 12.62 24.03 10.81
N GLY A 257 12.27 24.68 9.71
CA GLY A 257 13.05 25.82 9.19
C GLY A 257 13.03 27.04 10.11
N LEU A 258 13.96 27.94 9.90
CA LEU A 258 14.07 29.16 10.72
C LEU A 258 12.84 30.06 10.63
N GLY A 259 12.13 30.10 9.50
CA GLY A 259 10.88 30.81 9.30
C GLY A 259 10.78 32.21 9.93
N ASP A 260 9.57 32.64 10.27
CA ASP A 260 9.35 33.85 11.10
C ASP A 260 9.48 33.47 12.58
N LEU A 261 10.60 33.84 13.17
CA LEU A 261 10.95 33.51 14.55
C LEU A 261 10.07 34.18 15.62
N TYR A 262 9.27 35.17 15.23
CA TYR A 262 8.55 36.00 16.18
C TYR A 262 7.04 35.83 16.18
N LYS A 263 6.45 35.42 15.05
CA LYS A 263 4.99 35.44 14.87
C LYS A 263 4.37 34.07 14.57
N ARG A 264 5.18 33.06 14.25
CA ARG A 264 4.68 31.72 13.87
C ARG A 264 5.48 30.63 14.53
N PHE A 265 4.81 29.53 14.82
CA PHE A 265 5.52 28.29 15.16
C PHE A 265 6.29 27.79 13.92
N SER A 266 7.41 27.12 14.17
CA SER A 266 8.17 26.46 13.11
C SER A 266 7.32 25.36 12.44
N THR A 267 7.32 25.34 11.11
CA THR A 267 6.63 24.27 10.39
C THR A 267 7.59 23.12 10.15
N ASP A 268 7.39 22.06 10.90
CA ASP A 268 8.21 20.85 10.89
C ASP A 268 7.49 19.63 10.32
N PHE A 269 6.38 19.85 9.59
CA PHE A 269 5.59 18.80 8.99
C PHE A 269 5.09 19.17 7.59
N GLU A 270 4.68 18.15 6.82
CA GLU A 270 3.86 18.24 5.62
C GLU A 270 2.67 17.27 5.74
N ILE A 271 1.70 17.43 4.85
CA ILE A 271 0.43 16.71 4.89
C ILE A 271 0.23 15.95 3.60
N ALA A 272 -0.20 14.67 3.68
CA ALA A 272 -0.79 14.00 2.55
C ALA A 272 -2.28 13.75 2.80
N LEU A 273 -3.12 14.14 1.85
CA LEU A 273 -4.52 13.75 1.78
C LEU A 273 -4.61 12.38 1.15
N VAL A 274 -5.41 11.49 1.75
CA VAL A 274 -5.51 10.10 1.31
C VAL A 274 -6.97 9.73 1.04
N TRP A 275 -7.19 9.15 -0.14
CA TRP A 275 -8.46 8.53 -0.51
C TRP A 275 -8.26 7.05 -0.75
N ASN A 276 -9.21 6.24 -0.30
CA ASN A 276 -9.23 4.81 -0.57
C ASN A 276 -10.46 4.45 -1.41
N ARG A 277 -10.23 3.91 -2.58
CA ARG A 277 -11.27 3.52 -3.55
C ARG A 277 -11.69 2.05 -3.39
N GLY A 278 -11.75 1.57 -2.15
CA GLY A 278 -12.25 0.24 -1.81
C GLY A 278 -11.19 -0.85 -1.67
N GLU A 279 -9.91 -0.49 -1.63
CA GLU A 279 -8.81 -1.44 -1.43
C GLU A 279 -8.48 -1.65 0.06
N THR A 280 -7.92 -2.80 0.37
CA THR A 280 -7.37 -3.09 1.70
C THR A 280 -5.90 -2.71 1.77
N LEU A 281 -5.41 -2.35 2.96
CA LEU A 281 -3.98 -2.21 3.21
C LEU A 281 -3.28 -3.54 2.91
N LYS A 282 -2.08 -3.46 2.35
CA LYS A 282 -1.26 -4.63 1.95
C LYS A 282 -0.14 -4.89 2.95
N GLY A 283 0.28 -3.86 3.68
CA GLY A 283 1.31 -3.92 4.73
C GLY A 283 0.71 -3.81 6.13
N LYS A 284 1.56 -3.47 7.09
CA LYS A 284 1.17 -3.28 8.49
C LYS A 284 0.27 -2.04 8.63
N ARG A 285 -0.71 -2.12 9.53
CA ARG A 285 -1.47 -0.94 9.92
C ARG A 285 -0.60 -0.04 10.78
N ILE A 286 -0.12 1.05 10.21
CA ILE A 286 0.69 2.06 10.90
C ILE A 286 -0.15 3.29 11.25
N GLY A 287 0.38 4.14 12.15
CA GLY A 287 -0.25 5.41 12.50
C GLY A 287 -0.24 6.42 11.36
N SER A 288 -1.04 7.48 11.49
CA SER A 288 -1.12 8.56 10.49
C SER A 288 -0.05 9.64 10.67
N VAL A 289 0.79 9.55 11.69
CA VAL A 289 1.95 10.43 11.88
C VAL A 289 3.20 9.63 11.54
N TRP A 290 3.90 10.06 10.49
CA TRP A 290 5.11 9.41 10.00
C TRP A 290 6.32 10.27 10.39
N ASP A 291 7.12 9.77 11.33
CA ASP A 291 8.31 10.45 11.84
C ASP A 291 9.54 10.03 11.03
N ILE A 292 9.77 10.73 9.94
CA ILE A 292 10.85 10.45 8.99
C ILE A 292 11.68 11.72 8.85
N LYS A 293 12.88 11.71 9.40
CA LYS A 293 13.78 12.86 9.35
C LYS A 293 14.11 13.22 7.91
N LYS A 294 14.05 14.50 7.60
CA LYS A 294 14.63 15.03 6.38
C LYS A 294 16.13 15.21 6.63
N ASP A 295 16.98 14.52 5.85
CA ASP A 295 18.41 14.75 5.96
C ASP A 295 18.74 16.16 5.49
N PHE A 296 19.25 16.99 6.39
CA PHE A 296 19.66 18.36 6.10
C PHE A 296 21.09 18.45 5.52
N GLY A 297 21.68 17.33 5.18
CA GLY A 297 23.09 17.18 4.75
C GLY A 297 23.41 17.54 3.31
N GLY A 298 22.73 18.52 2.71
CA GLY A 298 23.21 19.18 1.48
C GLY A 298 22.99 18.43 0.15
N SER A 299 22.42 17.25 0.13
CA SER A 299 22.25 16.43 -1.07
C SER A 299 20.84 16.46 -1.71
N TYR A 300 19.95 17.37 -1.29
CA TYR A 300 18.67 17.53 -1.96
C TYR A 300 18.79 18.37 -3.23
N MET A 301 18.47 17.76 -4.35
CA MET A 301 18.55 18.33 -5.69
C MET A 301 17.40 19.26 -6.04
N HIS A 302 16.22 18.98 -5.48
CA HIS A 302 15.02 19.76 -5.68
C HIS A 302 14.56 20.37 -4.35
N PRO A 303 14.11 21.64 -4.32
CA PRO A 303 13.73 22.34 -3.09
C PRO A 303 12.64 21.60 -2.31
N THR A 304 11.79 20.86 -3.01
CA THR A 304 10.67 20.10 -2.44
C THR A 304 10.88 18.59 -2.46
N GLN A 305 12.11 18.11 -2.73
CA GLN A 305 12.39 16.67 -2.75
C GLN A 305 12.01 16.01 -1.43
N LYS A 306 11.24 14.94 -1.52
CA LYS A 306 10.84 14.12 -0.38
C LYS A 306 11.78 12.91 -0.23
N PRO A 307 12.04 12.46 1.02
CA PRO A 307 12.85 11.28 1.28
C PRO A 307 12.29 10.02 0.61
N ILE A 308 13.15 9.15 0.11
CA ILE A 308 12.74 7.86 -0.47
C ILE A 308 12.01 7.02 0.57
N LYS A 309 12.46 7.06 1.82
CA LYS A 309 11.81 6.37 2.93
C LYS A 309 10.36 6.80 3.12
N LEU A 310 10.03 8.09 2.89
CA LEU A 310 8.66 8.59 2.98
C LEU A 310 7.76 7.97 1.89
N MET A 311 8.28 7.87 0.64
CA MET A 311 7.58 7.20 -0.45
C MET A 311 7.36 5.72 -0.12
N SER A 312 8.41 5.07 0.42
CA SER A 312 8.40 3.67 0.79
C SER A 312 7.27 3.30 1.74
N GLU A 313 7.04 4.10 2.79
CA GLU A 313 5.97 3.85 3.76
C GLU A 313 4.59 3.74 3.10
N GLY A 314 4.25 4.66 2.22
CA GLY A 314 2.97 4.62 1.48
C GLY A 314 2.91 3.45 0.51
N ILE A 315 3.97 3.24 -0.26
CA ILE A 315 4.03 2.23 -1.32
C ILE A 315 3.92 0.81 -0.73
N VAL A 316 4.67 0.50 0.33
CA VAL A 316 4.64 -0.84 0.96
C VAL A 316 3.27 -1.13 1.56
N ASN A 317 2.65 -0.14 2.21
CA ASN A 317 1.38 -0.36 2.89
C ASN A 317 0.17 -0.44 1.95
N CYS A 318 0.27 0.13 0.72
CA CYS A 318 -0.87 0.24 -0.20
C CYS A 318 -0.70 -0.52 -1.51
N SER A 319 0.44 -1.19 -1.73
CA SER A 319 0.70 -1.95 -2.97
C SER A 319 1.45 -3.25 -2.73
N LEU A 320 1.37 -4.18 -3.69
CA LEU A 320 2.12 -5.43 -3.74
C LEU A 320 3.27 -5.32 -4.75
N LYS A 321 4.24 -6.26 -4.70
CA LYS A 321 5.28 -6.39 -5.74
C LYS A 321 4.65 -6.45 -7.13
N ASN A 322 5.30 -5.86 -8.11
CA ASN A 322 4.84 -5.71 -9.50
C ASN A 322 3.62 -4.80 -9.69
N ASN A 323 3.02 -4.25 -8.62
CA ASN A 323 1.99 -3.24 -8.76
C ASN A 323 2.54 -1.97 -9.40
N LYS A 324 1.64 -1.24 -10.08
CA LYS A 324 1.93 0.02 -10.76
C LYS A 324 1.60 1.21 -9.84
N ILE A 325 2.57 2.09 -9.67
CA ILE A 325 2.44 3.33 -8.92
C ILE A 325 2.40 4.48 -9.93
N LEU A 326 1.36 5.30 -9.88
CA LEU A 326 1.24 6.49 -10.72
C LEU A 326 1.67 7.74 -9.95
N ASP A 327 2.55 8.52 -10.56
CA ASP A 327 2.94 9.84 -10.07
C ASP A 327 2.99 10.82 -11.24
N LEU A 328 2.05 11.77 -11.28
CA LEU A 328 1.93 12.75 -12.37
C LEU A 328 2.82 13.98 -12.19
N PHE A 329 3.58 14.05 -11.07
CA PHE A 329 4.47 15.16 -10.73
C PHE A 329 5.75 14.63 -10.10
N LEU A 330 6.53 13.89 -10.92
CA LEU A 330 7.62 13.03 -10.44
C LEU A 330 8.82 13.79 -9.87
N GLY A 331 9.02 15.06 -10.29
CA GLY A 331 10.13 15.89 -9.86
C GLY A 331 11.49 15.21 -10.11
N SER A 332 12.29 15.08 -9.08
CA SER A 332 13.59 14.38 -9.14
C SER A 332 13.50 12.85 -9.12
N GLY A 333 12.29 12.24 -9.09
CA GLY A 333 12.09 10.81 -9.22
C GLY A 333 12.13 9.98 -7.95
N SER A 334 11.97 10.56 -6.77
CA SER A 334 11.99 9.80 -5.50
C SER A 334 10.97 8.67 -5.47
N THR A 335 9.77 8.88 -6.03
CA THR A 335 8.73 7.86 -6.16
C THR A 335 9.19 6.70 -7.04
N MET A 336 9.89 6.98 -8.15
CA MET A 336 10.40 5.93 -9.06
C MET A 336 11.52 5.13 -8.41
N VAL A 337 12.44 5.79 -7.71
CA VAL A 337 13.52 5.12 -6.96
C VAL A 337 12.93 4.20 -5.90
N ALA A 338 11.99 4.69 -5.07
CA ALA A 338 11.33 3.88 -4.06
C ALA A 338 10.60 2.68 -4.69
N ALA A 339 9.84 2.90 -5.76
CA ALA A 339 9.13 1.84 -6.46
C ALA A 339 10.09 0.77 -7.01
N HIS A 340 11.23 1.17 -7.58
CA HIS A 340 12.25 0.25 -8.09
C HIS A 340 12.83 -0.63 -6.97
N GLN A 341 13.32 -0.01 -5.91
CA GLN A 341 13.91 -0.73 -4.77
C GLN A 341 12.90 -1.70 -4.12
N LEU A 342 11.64 -1.32 -4.12
CA LEU A 342 10.54 -2.12 -3.58
C LEU A 342 9.98 -3.15 -4.58
N ARG A 343 10.54 -3.29 -5.78
CA ARG A 343 10.04 -4.16 -6.87
C ARG A 343 8.62 -3.84 -7.30
N ARG A 344 8.28 -2.55 -7.37
CA ARG A 344 7.08 -2.01 -7.99
C ARG A 344 7.45 -1.30 -9.28
N LYS A 345 6.45 -1.00 -10.12
CA LYS A 345 6.64 -0.26 -11.37
C LYS A 345 6.12 1.16 -11.19
N CYS A 346 6.92 2.16 -11.48
CA CYS A 346 6.49 3.54 -11.48
C CYS A 346 6.15 3.99 -12.90
N TYR A 347 4.96 4.55 -13.06
CA TYR A 347 4.53 5.26 -14.26
C TYR A 347 4.40 6.72 -13.87
N GLY A 348 5.29 7.56 -14.37
CA GLY A 348 5.41 8.95 -13.91
C GLY A 348 5.47 9.97 -15.03
N MET A 349 5.07 11.18 -14.70
CA MET A 349 5.23 12.34 -15.57
C MET A 349 6.09 13.41 -14.90
N GLU A 350 6.82 14.13 -15.71
CA GLU A 350 7.56 15.31 -15.31
C GLU A 350 7.56 16.31 -16.47
N LEU A 351 7.29 17.56 -16.16
CA LEU A 351 7.15 18.60 -17.18
C LEU A 351 8.51 19.11 -17.66
N ASP A 352 9.50 19.19 -16.75
CA ASP A 352 10.82 19.74 -17.06
C ASP A 352 11.75 18.68 -17.66
N PRO A 353 12.21 18.83 -18.91
CA PRO A 353 13.20 17.93 -19.52
C PRO A 353 14.47 17.72 -18.69
N LYS A 354 14.89 18.75 -17.92
CA LYS A 354 16.04 18.66 -17.02
C LYS A 354 15.82 17.60 -15.95
N TYR A 355 14.65 17.64 -15.27
CA TYR A 355 14.32 16.66 -14.23
C TYR A 355 14.06 15.27 -14.82
N CYS A 356 13.51 15.17 -16.02
CA CYS A 356 13.44 13.89 -16.72
C CYS A 356 14.84 13.28 -16.95
N GLN A 357 15.85 14.09 -17.32
CA GLN A 357 17.22 13.64 -17.46
C GLN A 357 17.83 13.25 -16.12
N VAL A 358 17.58 14.03 -15.05
CA VAL A 358 17.97 13.70 -13.68
C VAL A 358 17.46 12.31 -13.28
N ILE A 359 16.19 12.02 -13.56
CA ILE A 359 15.58 10.71 -13.26
C ILE A 359 16.31 9.59 -14.00
N ILE A 360 16.61 9.77 -15.29
CA ILE A 360 17.36 8.77 -16.09
C ILE A 360 18.71 8.49 -15.44
N ASP A 361 19.48 9.54 -15.18
CA ASP A 361 20.84 9.43 -14.64
C ASP A 361 20.84 8.82 -13.24
N ARG A 362 19.87 9.20 -12.41
CA ARG A 362 19.64 8.67 -11.07
C ARG A 362 19.34 7.16 -11.11
N MET A 363 18.46 6.74 -12.00
CA MET A 363 18.09 5.33 -12.14
C MET A 363 19.21 4.47 -12.71
N ILE A 364 20.02 5.00 -13.65
CA ILE A 364 21.24 4.33 -14.16
C ILE A 364 22.27 4.15 -13.03
N LYS A 365 22.46 5.18 -12.19
CA LYS A 365 23.38 5.10 -11.05
C LYS A 365 22.90 4.09 -10.01
N LEU A 366 21.59 4.03 -9.77
CA LEU A 366 20.97 3.11 -8.83
C LEU A 366 21.11 1.64 -9.28
N ASP A 367 20.80 1.36 -10.53
CA ASP A 367 20.87 0.02 -11.11
C ASP A 367 21.40 0.05 -12.55
N LYS A 368 22.67 -0.33 -12.70
CA LYS A 368 23.38 -0.36 -13.99
C LYS A 368 22.85 -1.43 -14.96
N THR A 369 21.98 -2.31 -14.52
CA THR A 369 21.37 -3.35 -15.37
C THR A 369 20.13 -2.86 -16.11
N LEU A 370 19.63 -1.67 -15.78
CA LEU A 370 18.45 -1.10 -16.40
C LEU A 370 18.68 -0.78 -17.88
N HIS A 371 17.81 -1.30 -18.71
CA HIS A 371 17.75 -0.94 -20.12
C HIS A 371 16.85 0.27 -20.31
N ILE A 372 17.38 1.32 -20.94
CA ILE A 372 16.65 2.56 -21.18
C ILE A 372 16.36 2.70 -22.66
N LYS A 373 15.13 3.13 -22.95
CA LYS A 373 14.69 3.50 -24.30
C LYS A 373 13.99 4.84 -24.25
N ILE A 374 14.23 5.68 -25.24
CA ILE A 374 13.48 6.91 -25.50
C ILE A 374 12.73 6.71 -26.80
N ASN A 375 11.38 6.82 -26.77
CA ASN A 375 10.52 6.59 -27.92
C ASN A 375 10.81 5.27 -28.61
N SER A 376 10.94 4.18 -27.81
CA SER A 376 11.25 2.81 -28.26
C SER A 376 12.65 2.62 -28.85
N LYS A 377 13.51 3.63 -28.91
CA LYS A 377 14.90 3.53 -29.35
C LYS A 377 15.81 3.36 -28.13
N LYS A 378 16.78 2.44 -28.22
CA LYS A 378 17.77 2.24 -27.17
C LYS A 378 18.48 3.56 -26.89
N TYR A 379 18.51 3.96 -25.64
CA TYR A 379 19.27 5.10 -25.16
C TYR A 379 20.66 4.64 -24.71
N GLU A 380 21.69 5.26 -25.25
CA GLU A 380 23.07 5.04 -24.85
C GLU A 380 23.61 6.37 -24.33
N GLN A 381 23.86 6.43 -23.03
CA GLN A 381 24.48 7.61 -22.44
C GLN A 381 25.86 7.81 -23.09
N ILE A 382 26.02 8.89 -23.84
CA ILE A 382 27.32 9.27 -24.39
C ILE A 382 28.16 9.81 -23.22
N GLN A 383 29.17 9.04 -22.84
CA GLN A 383 30.16 9.41 -21.80
C GLN A 383 30.90 10.68 -22.13
#